data_32980c42ed4168a5414ca3cb6977eb50
#
_entry.id   32980c42ed4168a5414ca3cb6977eb50
#
_cell.length_a   1.000
_cell.length_b   1.000
_cell.length_c   1.000
_cell.angle_alpha   90.00
_cell.angle_beta   90.00
_cell.angle_gamma   90.00
#
_symmetry.space_group_name_H-M   'P 1'
#
loop_
_entity.id
_entity.type
_entity.pdbx_description
1 polymer ?
#
loop_
_entity_poly.entity_id
_entity_poly.type
_entity_poly.pdbx_seq_one_letter_code
_entity_poly.pdbx_strand_id
1 'polypeptide(L)'
;MKQLIYQLLPRLWGNGRFSGIDQSSLSYLKDKLGMDWIWCTGVIRHATRSGAQPQKVVKGDAGSPYAITDYYDVNPYLADDPDARMEEFKAMVERIHDAGLKLIIDFVPNHVARENVNFGADDDTTVHWAPENYFYYYPGEPLRLPV
;
A
#
# COMPACT_ATOMS: atom_id res chain seq x y z
N MET A 1 -10.73 -23.08 15.91
CA MET A 1 -11.22 -21.81 16.45
C MET A 1 -11.43 -20.85 15.28
N LYS A 2 -12.56 -20.16 15.16
CA LYS A 2 -12.79 -19.17 14.11
C LYS A 2 -11.99 -17.92 14.44
N GLN A 3 -11.36 -17.32 13.44
CA GLN A 3 -10.67 -16.02 13.55
C GLN A 3 -11.43 -14.97 12.77
N LEU A 4 -11.50 -13.76 13.32
CA LEU A 4 -12.19 -12.63 12.74
C LEU A 4 -11.18 -11.60 12.22
N ILE A 5 -11.35 -11.18 10.97
CA ILE A 5 -10.49 -10.21 10.30
C ILE A 5 -11.33 -8.97 10.01
N TYR A 6 -10.84 -7.81 10.41
CA TYR A 6 -11.40 -6.52 10.03
C TYR A 6 -10.54 -5.88 8.96
N GLN A 7 -11.08 -5.74 7.74
CA GLN A 7 -10.40 -5.02 6.67
C GLN A 7 -10.68 -3.53 6.78
N LEU A 8 -9.64 -2.72 6.73
CA LEU A 8 -9.75 -1.27 6.69
C LEU A 8 -8.80 -0.66 5.66
N LEU A 9 -9.16 0.51 5.18
CA LEU A 9 -8.33 1.34 4.33
C LEU A 9 -7.83 2.51 5.19
N PRO A 10 -6.54 2.53 5.60
CA PRO A 10 -6.03 3.52 6.56
C PRO A 10 -6.36 4.96 6.21
N ARG A 11 -6.27 5.34 4.93
CA ARG A 11 -6.61 6.70 4.47
C ARG A 11 -8.06 7.13 4.70
N LEU A 12 -8.97 6.19 4.99
CA LEU A 12 -10.38 6.46 5.28
C LEU A 12 -10.73 6.21 6.75
N TRP A 13 -9.74 5.87 7.57
CA TRP A 13 -9.93 5.57 8.99
C TRP A 13 -9.38 6.71 9.86
N GLY A 14 -10.15 7.13 10.86
CA GLY A 14 -9.74 8.19 11.78
C GLY A 14 -9.37 9.48 11.06
N ASN A 15 -8.13 9.91 11.21
CA ASN A 15 -7.58 11.08 10.52
C ASN A 15 -6.97 10.76 9.14
N GLY A 16 -7.10 9.52 8.68
CA GLY A 16 -6.53 9.07 7.41
C GLY A 16 -5.03 8.75 7.46
N ARG A 17 -4.45 8.64 8.66
CA ARG A 17 -3.02 8.43 8.88
C ARG A 17 -2.76 7.24 9.80
N PHE A 18 -1.51 6.81 9.91
CA PHE A 18 -1.10 5.75 10.84
C PHE A 18 -1.43 6.08 12.30
N SER A 19 -1.35 7.36 12.68
CA SER A 19 -1.74 7.84 14.01
C SER A 19 -3.23 7.71 14.30
N GLY A 20 -4.08 7.70 13.27
CA GLY A 20 -5.53 7.50 13.40
C GLY A 20 -5.96 6.08 13.75
N ILE A 21 -5.05 5.11 13.62
CA ILE A 21 -5.23 3.75 14.16
C ILE A 21 -4.71 3.80 15.61
N ASP A 22 -5.49 4.46 16.45
CA ASP A 22 -5.15 4.77 17.83
C ASP A 22 -5.70 3.73 18.83
N GLN A 23 -5.37 3.90 20.10
CA GLN A 23 -5.79 2.99 21.18
C GLN A 23 -7.31 2.85 21.27
N SER A 24 -8.07 3.93 21.03
CA SER A 24 -9.53 3.92 21.05
C SER A 24 -10.10 3.03 19.94
N SER A 25 -9.57 3.21 18.73
CA SER A 25 -9.91 2.37 17.57
C SER A 25 -9.60 0.90 17.81
N LEU A 26 -8.42 0.62 18.36
CA LEU A 26 -7.96 -0.75 18.62
C LEU A 26 -8.78 -1.43 19.70
N SER A 27 -9.11 -0.73 20.80
CA SER A 27 -10.00 -1.25 21.86
C SER A 27 -11.40 -1.53 21.31
N TYR A 28 -11.92 -0.67 20.43
CA TYR A 28 -13.20 -0.91 19.78
C TYR A 28 -13.16 -2.19 18.92
N LEU A 29 -12.14 -2.36 18.10
CA LEU A 29 -12.01 -3.53 17.24
C LEU A 29 -11.80 -4.82 18.06
N LYS A 30 -10.97 -4.77 19.10
CA LYS A 30 -10.65 -5.92 19.93
C LYS A 30 -11.79 -6.28 20.88
N ASP A 31 -12.18 -5.32 21.73
CA ASP A 31 -13.03 -5.60 22.90
C ASP A 31 -14.52 -5.55 22.55
N LYS A 32 -14.93 -4.72 21.59
CA LYS A 32 -16.34 -4.60 21.19
C LYS A 32 -16.70 -5.50 20.01
N LEU A 33 -15.84 -5.60 19.00
CA LEU A 33 -16.09 -6.41 17.82
C LEU A 33 -15.45 -7.80 17.87
N GLY A 34 -14.56 -8.06 18.84
CA GLY A 34 -13.91 -9.37 19.02
C GLY A 34 -12.98 -9.75 17.86
N MET A 35 -12.36 -8.77 17.18
CA MET A 35 -11.47 -9.04 16.07
C MET A 35 -10.15 -9.64 16.55
N ASP A 36 -9.57 -10.49 15.71
CA ASP A 36 -8.24 -11.08 15.92
C ASP A 36 -7.19 -10.41 15.05
N TRP A 37 -7.60 -9.91 13.88
CA TRP A 37 -6.74 -9.35 12.86
C TRP A 37 -7.27 -8.03 12.33
N ILE A 38 -6.36 -7.14 11.98
CA ILE A 38 -6.61 -5.98 11.15
C ILE A 38 -5.93 -6.21 9.80
N TRP A 39 -6.65 -6.05 8.71
CA TRP A 39 -6.12 -6.08 7.36
C TRP A 39 -6.11 -4.67 6.79
N CYS A 40 -4.93 -4.08 6.68
CA CYS A 40 -4.74 -2.74 6.14
C CYS A 40 -4.43 -2.79 4.64
N THR A 41 -5.31 -2.20 3.84
CA THR A 41 -5.13 -2.07 2.39
C THR A 41 -4.45 -0.74 2.07
N GLY A 42 -3.53 -0.72 1.09
CA GLY A 42 -2.91 0.50 0.58
C GLY A 42 -1.82 1.08 1.48
N VAL A 43 -1.13 0.24 2.25
CA VAL A 43 -0.01 0.63 3.12
C VAL A 43 1.29 0.79 2.33
N ILE A 44 1.59 -0.16 1.43
CA ILE A 44 2.81 -0.13 0.62
C ILE A 44 2.79 1.11 -0.29
N ARG A 45 3.93 1.72 -0.51
CA ARG A 45 4.06 2.91 -1.34
C ARG A 45 3.56 2.65 -2.76
N HIS A 46 2.59 3.48 -3.18
CA HIS A 46 1.89 3.34 -4.45
C HIS A 46 1.74 4.68 -5.16
N ALA A 47 1.43 4.63 -6.45
CA ALA A 47 1.26 5.81 -7.27
C ALA A 47 0.10 6.68 -6.80
N THR A 48 0.36 7.97 -6.60
CA THR A 48 -0.61 9.01 -6.23
C THR A 48 -0.47 10.22 -7.13
N ARG A 49 -1.50 11.07 -7.21
CA ARG A 49 -1.45 12.32 -8.00
C ARG A 49 -0.58 13.41 -7.40
N SER A 50 -0.31 13.33 -6.12
CA SER A 50 0.43 14.35 -5.37
C SER A 50 1.95 14.19 -5.46
N GLY A 51 2.46 13.33 -6.30
CA GLY A 51 3.90 13.20 -6.58
C GLY A 51 4.40 14.18 -7.65
N ALA A 52 5.71 14.27 -7.81
CA ALA A 52 6.38 15.15 -8.79
C ALA A 52 6.08 14.80 -10.26
N GLN A 53 5.40 13.69 -10.53
CA GLN A 53 5.02 13.27 -11.88
C GLN A 53 3.58 13.66 -12.21
N PRO A 54 3.36 14.21 -13.38
CA PRO A 54 2.06 14.74 -13.72
C PRO A 54 1.04 13.65 -13.99
N GLN A 55 -0.09 13.80 -13.40
CA GLN A 55 -1.48 13.50 -13.74
C GLN A 55 -1.83 12.50 -14.87
N LYS A 56 -0.90 12.05 -15.69
CA LYS A 56 -1.19 11.16 -16.82
C LYS A 56 -1.25 9.67 -16.44
N VAL A 57 -0.66 9.31 -15.31
CA VAL A 57 -0.42 7.91 -14.94
C VAL A 57 -1.45 7.38 -13.94
N VAL A 58 -2.07 8.26 -13.13
CA VAL A 58 -2.96 7.86 -12.04
C VAL A 58 -4.31 8.54 -12.14
N LYS A 59 -5.38 7.78 -11.99
CA LYS A 59 -6.76 8.29 -11.93
C LYS A 59 -7.11 8.66 -10.48
N GLY A 60 -7.35 9.95 -10.22
CA GLY A 60 -7.74 10.46 -8.89
C GLY A 60 -6.56 10.78 -7.97
N ASP A 61 -6.78 11.70 -7.02
CA ASP A 61 -5.72 12.29 -6.19
C ASP A 61 -5.07 11.27 -5.22
N ALA A 62 -5.87 10.38 -4.69
CA ALA A 62 -5.40 9.35 -3.75
C ALA A 62 -4.65 8.20 -4.44
N GLY A 63 -4.66 8.13 -5.77
CA GLY A 63 -4.00 7.08 -6.53
C GLY A 63 -4.64 5.70 -6.41
N SER A 64 -3.89 4.69 -6.79
CA SER A 64 -4.31 3.30 -6.71
C SER A 64 -3.46 2.54 -5.69
N PRO A 65 -4.06 2.00 -4.64
CA PRO A 65 -3.34 1.21 -3.62
C PRO A 65 -2.69 -0.06 -4.17
N TYR A 66 -3.03 -0.45 -5.39
CA TYR A 66 -2.49 -1.63 -6.07
C TYR A 66 -1.43 -1.30 -7.12
N ALA A 67 -1.21 -0.03 -7.44
CA ALA A 67 -0.15 0.42 -8.35
C ALA A 67 1.13 0.73 -7.56
N ILE A 68 1.86 -0.32 -7.16
CA ILE A 68 3.01 -0.21 -6.27
C ILE A 68 4.17 0.50 -6.97
N THR A 69 4.71 1.52 -6.31
CA THR A 69 5.89 2.27 -6.75
C THR A 69 7.16 1.84 -6.03
N ASP A 70 7.06 1.37 -4.79
CA ASP A 70 8.19 0.87 -4.03
C ASP A 70 7.72 -0.20 -3.01
N TYR A 71 8.23 -1.42 -3.13
CA TYR A 71 7.89 -2.52 -2.21
C TYR A 71 8.60 -2.44 -0.86
N TYR A 72 9.66 -1.65 -0.76
CA TYR A 72 10.45 -1.51 0.47
C TYR A 72 10.06 -0.28 1.28
N ASP A 73 9.00 0.43 0.86
CA ASP A 73 8.56 1.66 1.48
C ASP A 73 7.05 1.65 1.73
N VAL A 74 6.59 2.51 2.65
CA VAL A 74 5.18 2.73 2.93
C VAL A 74 4.71 4.05 2.33
N ASN A 75 3.40 4.17 2.13
CA ASN A 75 2.81 5.38 1.55
C ASN A 75 3.06 6.60 2.47
N PRO A 76 3.82 7.61 2.02
CA PRO A 76 4.16 8.78 2.83
C PRO A 76 2.95 9.61 3.24
N TYR A 77 1.84 9.54 2.49
CA TYR A 77 0.61 10.27 2.81
C TYR A 77 -0.20 9.64 3.95
N LEU A 78 0.20 8.47 4.43
CA LEU A 78 -0.36 7.85 5.64
C LEU A 78 0.40 8.26 6.91
N ALA A 79 1.52 8.95 6.80
CA ALA A 79 2.27 9.47 7.94
C ALA A 79 1.88 10.92 8.27
N ASP A 80 2.02 11.30 9.53
CA ASP A 80 1.91 12.70 9.95
C ASP A 80 3.11 13.50 9.44
N ASP A 81 4.31 12.89 9.53
CA ASP A 81 5.53 13.36 8.88
C ASP A 81 5.95 12.37 7.77
N PRO A 82 5.87 12.76 6.48
CA PRO A 82 6.27 11.91 5.37
C PRO A 82 7.72 11.40 5.44
N ASP A 83 8.62 12.15 6.07
CA ASP A 83 10.02 11.75 6.20
C ASP A 83 10.21 10.71 7.31
N ALA A 84 9.35 10.71 8.31
CA ALA A 84 9.30 9.72 9.41
C ALA A 84 8.31 8.55 9.15
N ARG A 85 7.82 8.39 7.93
CA ARG A 85 6.74 7.44 7.59
C ARG A 85 7.00 6.00 8.02
N MET A 86 8.23 5.54 7.93
CA MET A 86 8.57 4.16 8.28
C MET A 86 8.56 3.95 9.80
N GLU A 87 9.02 4.95 10.55
CA GLU A 87 8.97 4.96 12.01
C GLU A 87 7.53 5.00 12.51
N GLU A 88 6.70 5.84 11.89
CA GLU A 88 5.26 5.92 12.24
C GLU A 88 4.51 4.64 11.89
N PHE A 89 4.85 4.01 10.76
CA PHE A 89 4.30 2.69 10.41
C PHE A 89 4.68 1.63 11.45
N LYS A 90 5.96 1.56 11.85
CA LYS A 90 6.42 0.64 12.89
C LYS A 90 5.70 0.88 14.21
N ALA A 91 5.57 2.13 14.62
CA ALA A 91 4.82 2.49 15.83
C ALA A 91 3.33 2.08 15.76
N MET A 92 2.71 2.17 14.58
CA MET A 92 1.35 1.64 14.38
C MET A 92 1.31 0.12 14.55
N VAL A 93 2.28 -0.60 13.98
CA VAL A 93 2.37 -2.07 14.10
C VAL A 93 2.50 -2.47 15.57
N GLU A 94 3.37 -1.79 16.33
CA GLU A 94 3.56 -2.04 17.77
C GLU A 94 2.25 -1.80 18.54
N ARG A 95 1.55 -0.68 18.30
CA ARG A 95 0.25 -0.41 18.94
C ARG A 95 -0.80 -1.49 18.66
N ILE A 96 -0.84 -2.01 17.42
CA ILE A 96 -1.76 -3.08 17.04
C ILE A 96 -1.43 -4.37 17.81
N HIS A 97 -0.14 -4.72 17.90
CA HIS A 97 0.31 -5.90 18.63
C HIS A 97 0.08 -5.77 20.14
N ASP A 98 0.35 -4.61 20.72
CA ASP A 98 0.11 -4.33 22.15
C ASP A 98 -1.37 -4.41 22.52
N ALA A 99 -2.27 -4.09 21.58
CA ALA A 99 -3.70 -4.30 21.75
C ALA A 99 -4.15 -5.77 21.61
N GLY A 100 -3.22 -6.70 21.40
CA GLY A 100 -3.51 -8.13 21.21
C GLY A 100 -4.15 -8.46 19.87
N LEU A 101 -3.99 -7.60 18.87
CA LEU A 101 -4.40 -7.80 17.48
C LEU A 101 -3.20 -8.18 16.62
N LYS A 102 -3.46 -8.76 15.47
CA LYS A 102 -2.44 -9.07 14.45
C LYS A 102 -2.68 -8.21 13.23
N LEU A 103 -1.63 -7.92 12.47
CA LEU A 103 -1.69 -7.10 11.27
C LEU A 103 -1.49 -7.93 10.01
N ILE A 104 -2.31 -7.64 9.00
CA ILE A 104 -2.12 -8.05 7.60
C ILE A 104 -1.98 -6.79 6.76
N ILE A 105 -1.03 -6.75 5.85
CA ILE A 105 -0.94 -5.74 4.79
C ILE A 105 -1.01 -6.43 3.43
N ASP A 106 -1.57 -5.73 2.44
CA ASP A 106 -1.63 -6.24 1.09
C ASP A 106 -0.23 -6.36 0.49
N PHE A 107 0.03 -7.46 -0.17
CA PHE A 107 1.17 -7.64 -1.05
C PHE A 107 0.65 -7.86 -2.47
N VAL A 108 1.05 -7.00 -3.41
CA VAL A 108 0.54 -6.98 -4.80
C VAL A 108 1.65 -7.37 -5.78
N PRO A 109 1.87 -8.67 -6.04
CA PRO A 109 2.95 -9.11 -6.91
C PRO A 109 2.56 -9.21 -8.39
N ASN A 110 1.28 -9.02 -8.72
CA ASN A 110 0.76 -9.26 -10.07
C ASN A 110 1.17 -8.18 -11.08
N HIS A 111 1.32 -6.95 -10.63
CA HIS A 111 1.68 -5.78 -11.44
C HIS A 111 2.27 -4.68 -10.58
N VAL A 112 2.91 -3.72 -11.22
CA VAL A 112 3.53 -2.56 -10.58
C VAL A 112 3.08 -1.28 -11.24
N ALA A 113 3.29 -0.14 -10.60
CA ALA A 113 3.18 1.16 -11.24
C ALA A 113 4.28 1.33 -12.30
N ARG A 114 4.03 2.16 -13.31
CA ARG A 114 5.05 2.49 -14.33
C ARG A 114 6.31 3.12 -13.75
N GLU A 115 6.16 3.88 -12.68
CA GLU A 115 7.22 4.56 -11.93
C GLU A 115 7.75 3.72 -10.75
N ASN A 116 7.74 2.40 -10.87
CA ASN A 116 8.24 1.54 -9.81
C ASN A 116 9.77 1.60 -9.73
N VAL A 117 10.28 2.05 -8.58
CA VAL A 117 11.71 2.27 -8.37
C VAL A 117 12.52 0.99 -8.18
N ASN A 118 11.87 -0.10 -7.80
CA ASN A 118 12.55 -1.38 -7.56
C ASN A 118 12.92 -2.08 -8.87
N PHE A 119 12.22 -1.76 -9.95
CA PHE A 119 12.34 -2.45 -11.23
C PHE A 119 12.74 -1.53 -12.38
N GLY A 120 13.01 -0.25 -12.09
CA GLY A 120 13.57 0.70 -13.05
C GLY A 120 12.62 1.12 -14.17
N ALA A 121 11.33 1.13 -13.91
CA ALA A 121 10.35 1.58 -14.87
C ALA A 121 10.11 3.08 -14.77
N ASP A 122 10.76 3.86 -15.56
CA ASP A 122 10.21 5.11 -16.04
C ASP A 122 9.09 4.83 -17.05
N ASP A 123 8.29 5.85 -17.37
CA ASP A 123 7.17 5.81 -18.32
C ASP A 123 7.61 5.48 -19.78
N ASP A 124 8.73 4.79 -19.90
CA ASP A 124 9.31 4.34 -21.16
C ASP A 124 8.69 3.02 -21.57
N THR A 125 7.79 3.07 -22.53
CA THR A 125 7.15 1.88 -23.11
C THR A 125 8.15 0.95 -23.82
N THR A 126 9.40 1.37 -23.94
CA THR A 126 10.49 0.56 -24.52
C THR A 126 11.31 -0.18 -23.47
N VAL A 127 11.03 0.03 -22.16
CA VAL A 127 11.72 -0.70 -21.10
C VAL A 127 11.37 -2.18 -21.20
N HIS A 128 12.35 -2.95 -21.58
CA HIS A 128 12.29 -4.41 -21.55
C HIS A 128 12.78 -4.86 -20.17
N TRP A 129 11.86 -5.39 -19.38
CA TRP A 129 12.19 -6.01 -18.11
C TRP A 129 13.13 -7.19 -18.37
N ALA A 130 14.24 -7.22 -17.65
CA ALA A 130 15.17 -8.33 -17.79
C ALA A 130 14.49 -9.65 -17.43
N PRO A 131 14.68 -10.74 -18.19
CA PRO A 131 14.04 -12.04 -17.92
C PRO A 131 14.28 -12.54 -16.49
N GLU A 132 15.42 -12.22 -15.90
CA GLU A 132 15.79 -12.55 -14.53
C GLU A 132 14.93 -11.86 -13.47
N ASN A 133 14.17 -10.83 -13.81
CA ASN A 133 13.25 -10.13 -12.90
C ASN A 133 11.88 -10.83 -12.76
N TYR A 134 11.69 -11.96 -13.41
CA TYR A 134 10.46 -12.77 -13.35
C TYR A 134 9.18 -12.07 -13.84
N PHE A 135 9.30 -10.99 -14.61
CA PHE A 135 8.16 -10.36 -15.25
C PHE A 135 7.89 -10.98 -16.62
N TYR A 136 6.63 -11.29 -16.87
CA TYR A 136 6.21 -11.71 -18.20
C TYR A 136 6.11 -10.49 -19.11
N TYR A 137 6.81 -10.51 -20.20
CA TYR A 137 6.62 -9.59 -21.31
C TYR A 137 6.60 -10.36 -22.64
N TYR A 138 5.89 -9.80 -23.59
CA TYR A 138 5.85 -10.35 -24.94
C TYR A 138 6.73 -9.48 -25.85
N PRO A 139 7.90 -9.94 -26.22
CA PRO A 139 8.77 -9.17 -27.11
C PRO A 139 8.11 -9.01 -28.47
N GLY A 140 7.98 -7.76 -28.93
CA GLY A 140 7.52 -7.43 -30.28
C GLY A 140 6.03 -7.17 -30.45
N GLU A 141 5.19 -7.33 -29.40
CA GLU A 141 3.78 -6.98 -29.48
C GLU A 141 3.34 -6.07 -28.32
N PRO A 142 2.53 -5.02 -28.58
CA PRO A 142 1.95 -4.24 -27.52
C PRO A 142 0.99 -5.11 -26.70
N LEU A 143 1.12 -5.08 -25.37
CA LEU A 143 0.17 -5.69 -24.47
C LEU A 143 -1.24 -5.12 -24.74
N ARG A 144 -2.15 -5.97 -25.18
CA ARG A 144 -3.56 -5.62 -25.28
C ARG A 144 -4.22 -5.91 -23.94
N LEU A 145 -4.68 -4.87 -23.28
CA LEU A 145 -5.52 -5.02 -22.10
C LEU A 145 -6.82 -5.73 -22.52
N PRO A 146 -7.30 -6.71 -21.73
CA PRO A 146 -8.63 -7.22 -21.94
C PRO A 146 -9.63 -6.08 -21.76
N VAL A 147 -10.48 -5.87 -22.76
CA VAL A 147 -11.58 -4.90 -22.75
C VAL A 147 -12.77 -5.47 -22.01
#